data_a7000318fe6f45bbacb919c7a07e8ab4
#
_entry.id   a7000318fe6f45bbacb919c7a07e8ab4
#
_cell.length_a   1.000
_cell.length_b   1.000
_cell.length_c   1.000
_cell.angle_alpha   90.00
_cell.angle_beta   90.00
_cell.angle_gamma   90.00
#
_symmetry.space_group_name_H-M   'P 1'
#
loop_
_entity.id
_entity.type
_entity.pdbx_description
1 polymer ?
#
loop_
_entity_poly.entity_id
_entity_poly.type
_entity_poly.pdbx_seq_one_letter_code
_entity_poly.pdbx_strand_id
1 'polypeptide(L)'
;MNELILESYRMRILACLSVVLLGSVTLDVTLGAEGPTYEGDIAPIFKRACVRCHSTSARKGELDLSSPHGLFKGGESETTVVSGDSEASYLYELVHEHMMPPEGEGKPLTKQDVATIKAWLDNGTPFADGRDPKSFTEVAEVNQHDIQPIMMLRCTVCHGNRRQEAGLDLRTRASMLKGGKSGPAMVLGKPTESLLLKRIHAEEMPPRDKLLPSGVKIMPSGELDKLTRWITIGAPEVEITPDGASAEPDTIVTDEDRKFWAFRTLQPILPPAAISDFQGTNAIDLFVAEKLKANGLMFSGEASRVVLVRRLYFDLIGLPPTPAEIAAYVADKEPLAYERLVQQLLASPRYGERWARFWLDAAGYADSEGKRSADPIRNSAWRYRDYVIRSMNADKPYSQFLLEQIAGDELLDYSDPKKITSQHVENLIATGFLRMAPDGTGSDVVNSVPERMEVVADEIDIFSSTVLGLTIKCARCHSHKYDPIPQRDYYRLVATFQGAFDVHDWLKPTAVPGQSNGVMRTRSLAVATPQRVSEVAAHNAAIQQQIDLVNK
;
A
#
# COMPACT_ATOMS: atom_id res chain seq x y z
N MET A 1 -3.44 -46.20 10.83
CA MET A 1 -3.21 -44.94 10.09
C MET A 1 -1.74 -44.49 10.13
N ASN A 2 -0.91 -45.02 11.02
CA ASN A 2 0.52 -44.67 11.10
C ASN A 2 1.47 -45.59 10.32
N GLU A 3 1.06 -46.78 9.94
CA GLU A 3 1.93 -47.71 9.18
C GLU A 3 1.93 -47.48 7.68
N LEU A 4 0.84 -47.00 7.11
CA LEU A 4 0.75 -46.67 5.66
C LEU A 4 1.52 -45.42 5.26
N ILE A 5 1.83 -44.54 6.19
CA ILE A 5 2.61 -43.31 5.92
C ILE A 5 4.12 -43.63 5.91
N LEU A 6 4.58 -44.62 6.69
CA LEU A 6 5.99 -45.02 6.72
C LEU A 6 6.40 -45.83 5.49
N GLU A 7 5.54 -46.60 4.89
CA GLU A 7 5.85 -47.36 3.66
C GLU A 7 5.93 -46.43 2.42
N SER A 8 5.13 -45.40 2.36
CA SER A 8 5.18 -44.40 1.30
C SER A 8 6.49 -43.59 1.30
N TYR A 9 7.10 -43.36 2.45
CA TYR A 9 8.38 -42.68 2.57
C TYR A 9 9.58 -43.59 2.22
N ARG A 10 9.51 -44.87 2.55
CA ARG A 10 10.59 -45.82 2.20
C ARG A 10 10.68 -46.11 0.69
N MET A 11 9.56 -46.14 -0.03
CA MET A 11 9.54 -46.34 -1.47
C MET A 11 10.04 -45.13 -2.28
N ARG A 12 9.89 -43.91 -1.74
CA ARG A 12 10.41 -42.69 -2.39
C ARG A 12 11.92 -42.51 -2.21
N ILE A 13 12.51 -43.00 -1.11
CA ILE A 13 13.95 -42.93 -0.87
C ILE A 13 14.71 -43.98 -1.71
N LEU A 14 14.12 -45.14 -1.97
CA LEU A 14 14.75 -46.16 -2.85
C LEU A 14 14.67 -45.81 -4.35
N ALA A 15 13.65 -45.05 -4.76
CA ALA A 15 13.57 -44.57 -6.15
C ALA A 15 14.54 -43.44 -6.46
N CYS A 16 15.00 -42.67 -5.49
CA CYS A 16 16.00 -41.62 -5.67
C CYS A 16 17.44 -42.14 -5.71
N LEU A 17 17.72 -43.36 -5.19
CA LEU A 17 19.07 -43.96 -5.20
C LEU A 17 19.38 -44.80 -6.45
N SER A 18 18.39 -45.12 -7.27
CA SER A 18 18.58 -45.94 -8.48
C SER A 18 18.79 -45.12 -9.78
N VAL A 19 18.72 -43.81 -9.75
CA VAL A 19 18.88 -42.90 -10.90
C VAL A 19 20.30 -42.28 -10.99
N VAL A 20 21.17 -42.54 -10.02
CA VAL A 20 22.52 -41.94 -9.95
C VAL A 20 23.60 -42.75 -10.71
N LEU A 21 23.25 -43.83 -11.36
CA LEU A 21 24.25 -44.70 -11.99
C LEU A 21 23.92 -45.09 -13.44
N LEU A 22 23.63 -44.15 -14.33
CA LEU A 22 23.79 -44.33 -15.79
C LEU A 22 23.29 -43.07 -16.53
N GLY A 23 24.18 -42.15 -16.76
CA GLY A 23 23.93 -41.01 -17.64
C GLY A 23 25.01 -39.95 -17.48
N SER A 24 26.17 -40.16 -18.11
CA SER A 24 27.14 -39.09 -18.36
C SER A 24 26.50 -38.10 -19.35
N VAL A 25 25.62 -37.24 -18.89
CA VAL A 25 25.28 -36.03 -19.58
C VAL A 25 26.24 -34.97 -19.07
N THR A 26 27.17 -34.57 -19.93
CA THR A 26 27.97 -33.36 -19.74
C THR A 26 27.01 -32.19 -19.62
N LEU A 27 26.66 -31.84 -18.39
CA LEU A 27 26.17 -30.49 -18.13
C LEU A 27 27.38 -29.59 -18.41
N ASP A 28 27.28 -28.76 -19.43
CA ASP A 28 28.03 -27.52 -19.51
C ASP A 28 27.61 -26.67 -18.31
N VAL A 29 28.27 -26.88 -17.19
CA VAL A 29 28.32 -25.91 -16.12
C VAL A 29 29.10 -24.75 -16.71
N THR A 30 28.38 -23.69 -17.07
CA THR A 30 28.99 -22.38 -17.26
C THR A 30 29.77 -22.10 -15.97
N LEU A 31 31.10 -22.23 -16.08
CA LEU A 31 32.05 -21.90 -15.03
C LEU A 31 31.75 -20.47 -14.58
N GLY A 32 31.22 -20.31 -13.37
CA GLY A 32 31.25 -19.05 -12.66
C GLY A 32 32.71 -18.59 -12.60
N ALA A 33 32.96 -17.31 -12.75
CA ALA A 33 34.27 -16.70 -12.81
C ALA A 33 35.20 -17.34 -11.75
N GLU A 34 36.30 -17.98 -12.20
CA GLU A 34 37.36 -18.46 -11.30
C GLU A 34 38.09 -17.23 -10.74
N GLY A 35 37.62 -16.70 -9.61
CA GLY A 35 38.28 -15.58 -8.95
C GLY A 35 37.34 -14.85 -7.95
N PRO A 36 37.90 -13.94 -7.16
CA PRO A 36 37.09 -13.17 -6.21
C PRO A 36 36.06 -12.28 -6.90
N THR A 37 34.84 -12.21 -6.31
CA THR A 37 33.73 -11.38 -6.77
C THR A 37 33.49 -10.20 -5.82
N TYR A 38 32.81 -9.16 -6.32
CA TYR A 38 32.51 -8.01 -5.48
C TYR A 38 31.69 -8.39 -4.23
N GLU A 39 30.56 -9.07 -4.39
CA GLU A 39 29.63 -9.41 -3.31
C GLU A 39 30.23 -10.44 -2.34
N GLY A 40 30.93 -11.45 -2.86
CA GLY A 40 31.48 -12.54 -2.07
C GLY A 40 32.71 -12.15 -1.28
N ASP A 41 33.60 -11.37 -1.86
CA ASP A 41 34.95 -11.21 -1.37
C ASP A 41 35.29 -9.74 -1.04
N ILE A 42 34.92 -8.78 -1.90
CA ILE A 42 35.37 -7.39 -1.78
C ILE A 42 34.48 -6.58 -0.84
N ALA A 43 33.15 -6.65 -0.98
CA ALA A 43 32.23 -5.92 -0.13
C ALA A 43 32.39 -6.23 1.37
N PRO A 44 32.65 -7.49 1.80
CA PRO A 44 32.98 -7.80 3.18
C PRO A 44 34.27 -7.12 3.68
N ILE A 45 35.31 -7.05 2.82
CA ILE A 45 36.57 -6.35 3.15
C ILE A 45 36.28 -4.87 3.35
N PHE A 46 35.61 -4.22 2.39
CA PHE A 46 35.28 -2.79 2.47
C PHE A 46 34.40 -2.46 3.69
N LYS A 47 33.38 -3.27 3.94
CA LYS A 47 32.49 -3.09 5.11
C LYS A 47 33.27 -3.12 6.42
N ARG A 48 34.28 -3.97 6.52
CA ARG A 48 35.10 -4.15 7.73
C ARG A 48 36.12 -3.04 7.92
N ALA A 49 36.79 -2.59 6.84
CA ALA A 49 37.98 -1.75 6.91
C ALA A 49 37.81 -0.32 6.39
N CYS A 50 36.87 -0.07 5.45
CA CYS A 50 36.83 1.16 4.68
C CYS A 50 35.56 2.01 4.90
N VAL A 51 34.37 1.36 4.97
CA VAL A 51 33.06 2.02 4.95
C VAL A 51 32.82 2.94 6.14
N ARG A 52 33.54 2.75 7.26
CA ARG A 52 33.46 3.67 8.41
C ARG A 52 33.79 5.13 8.02
N CYS A 53 34.75 5.32 7.12
CA CYS A 53 35.21 6.63 6.64
C CYS A 53 34.71 6.96 5.24
N HIS A 54 34.53 5.92 4.40
CA HIS A 54 34.12 6.06 3.00
C HIS A 54 32.74 5.44 2.79
N SER A 55 31.71 6.11 3.27
CA SER A 55 30.30 5.75 3.12
C SER A 55 29.48 6.92 2.65
N THR A 56 28.25 6.69 2.25
CA THR A 56 27.29 7.73 1.83
C THR A 56 27.19 8.89 2.84
N SER A 57 27.38 8.62 4.15
CA SER A 57 27.29 9.63 5.21
C SER A 57 28.62 10.25 5.63
N ALA A 58 29.74 9.55 5.48
CA ALA A 58 31.03 10.00 5.98
C ALA A 58 32.00 10.53 4.91
N ARG A 59 31.88 10.10 3.67
CA ARG A 59 32.55 10.53 2.42
C ARG A 59 33.91 11.23 2.56
N LYS A 60 34.83 10.71 3.37
CA LYS A 60 36.19 11.24 3.41
C LYS A 60 36.84 11.12 2.02
N GLY A 61 37.40 12.22 1.49
CA GLY A 61 37.90 12.29 0.11
C GLY A 61 36.83 12.12 -0.96
N GLU A 62 35.56 12.49 -0.64
CA GLU A 62 34.37 12.33 -1.49
C GLU A 62 34.10 10.90 -1.99
N LEU A 63 34.83 9.90 -1.45
CA LEU A 63 34.74 8.50 -1.85
C LEU A 63 33.67 7.75 -1.04
N ASP A 64 32.84 6.98 -1.74
CA ASP A 64 31.84 6.06 -1.15
C ASP A 64 32.12 4.63 -1.57
N LEU A 65 32.63 3.82 -0.64
CA LEU A 65 32.90 2.39 -0.83
C LEU A 65 31.78 1.48 -0.29
N SER A 66 30.66 2.05 0.12
CA SER A 66 29.51 1.30 0.63
C SER A 66 28.64 0.73 -0.49
N SER A 67 28.87 1.14 -1.73
CA SER A 67 28.13 0.67 -2.91
C SER A 67 29.02 0.55 -4.14
N PRO A 68 28.71 -0.37 -5.09
CA PRO A 68 29.42 -0.45 -6.37
C PRO A 68 29.43 0.88 -7.13
N HIS A 69 28.30 1.58 -7.16
CA HIS A 69 28.21 2.86 -7.85
C HIS A 69 29.18 3.92 -7.26
N GLY A 70 29.25 4.02 -5.93
CA GLY A 70 30.17 4.93 -5.28
C GLY A 70 31.66 4.57 -5.52
N LEU A 71 31.97 3.27 -5.54
CA LEU A 71 33.30 2.75 -5.83
C LEU A 71 33.77 3.14 -7.24
N PHE A 72 32.96 2.86 -8.26
CA PHE A 72 33.32 3.14 -9.66
C PHE A 72 33.16 4.62 -10.03
N LYS A 73 32.34 5.39 -9.29
CA LYS A 73 32.29 6.85 -9.44
C LYS A 73 33.61 7.50 -9.02
N GLY A 74 34.33 6.91 -8.03
CA GLY A 74 35.54 7.47 -7.47
C GLY A 74 35.29 8.61 -6.47
N GLY A 75 36.37 9.23 -6.01
CA GLY A 75 36.40 10.36 -5.07
C GLY A 75 37.13 11.57 -5.65
N GLU A 76 37.75 12.37 -4.78
CA GLU A 76 38.56 13.54 -5.19
C GLU A 76 39.75 13.16 -6.10
N SER A 77 40.26 11.92 -5.97
CA SER A 77 41.32 11.38 -6.82
C SER A 77 40.65 10.62 -7.96
N GLU A 78 40.73 11.13 -9.19
CA GLU A 78 39.88 10.77 -10.35
C GLU A 78 39.73 9.29 -10.69
N THR A 79 40.70 8.42 -10.40
CA THR A 79 40.65 7.01 -10.84
C THR A 79 40.83 6.05 -9.68
N THR A 80 39.77 5.83 -8.90
CA THR A 80 39.81 4.94 -7.74
C THR A 80 40.02 3.47 -8.14
N VAL A 81 39.36 2.99 -9.19
CA VAL A 81 39.40 1.61 -9.69
C VAL A 81 39.50 1.59 -11.22
N VAL A 82 40.48 0.87 -11.74
CA VAL A 82 40.60 0.54 -13.15
C VAL A 82 40.36 -0.95 -13.29
N SER A 83 39.26 -1.32 -13.94
CA SER A 83 38.90 -2.73 -14.17
C SER A 83 39.88 -3.40 -15.10
N GLY A 84 40.49 -4.48 -14.66
CA GLY A 84 41.53 -5.23 -15.40
C GLY A 84 42.97 -4.77 -15.14
N ASP A 85 43.17 -3.74 -14.30
CA ASP A 85 44.51 -3.20 -14.01
C ASP A 85 44.61 -2.71 -12.54
N SER A 86 45.23 -3.56 -11.71
CA SER A 86 45.43 -3.19 -10.29
C SER A 86 46.46 -2.09 -10.11
N GLU A 87 47.52 -2.07 -10.94
CA GLU A 87 48.62 -1.10 -10.83
C GLU A 87 48.15 0.32 -11.22
N ALA A 88 47.14 0.43 -12.09
CA ALA A 88 46.51 1.69 -12.45
C ALA A 88 45.40 2.10 -11.48
N SER A 89 45.03 1.24 -10.53
CA SER A 89 43.96 1.48 -9.57
C SER A 89 44.48 2.17 -8.29
N TYR A 90 44.12 3.43 -8.07
CA TYR A 90 44.56 4.18 -6.88
C TYR A 90 44.15 3.52 -5.56
N LEU A 91 43.02 2.81 -5.55
CA LEU A 91 42.62 1.98 -4.42
C LEU A 91 43.69 0.95 -4.06
N TYR A 92 44.26 0.26 -5.05
CA TYR A 92 45.28 -0.76 -4.82
C TYR A 92 46.58 -0.13 -4.32
N GLU A 93 47.04 0.96 -4.93
CA GLU A 93 48.20 1.69 -4.48
C GLU A 93 48.11 2.03 -2.97
N LEU A 94 47.02 2.64 -2.54
CA LEU A 94 46.82 3.05 -1.16
C LEU A 94 46.76 1.88 -0.14
N VAL A 95 46.16 0.76 -0.51
CA VAL A 95 46.08 -0.41 0.38
C VAL A 95 47.35 -1.24 0.37
N HIS A 96 48.09 -1.26 -0.76
CA HIS A 96 49.38 -1.95 -0.90
C HIS A 96 50.48 -1.25 -0.12
N GLU A 97 50.55 0.10 -0.20
CA GLU A 97 51.49 0.93 0.51
C GLU A 97 51.12 1.17 1.99
N HIS A 98 50.09 0.48 2.48
CA HIS A 98 49.56 0.59 3.85
C HIS A 98 49.13 2.03 4.25
N MET A 99 48.83 2.88 3.27
CA MET A 99 48.33 4.23 3.50
C MET A 99 46.82 4.22 3.89
N MET A 100 46.09 3.17 3.50
CA MET A 100 44.69 2.97 3.86
C MET A 100 44.43 1.56 4.38
N PRO A 101 43.66 1.38 5.48
CA PRO A 101 43.23 2.45 6.39
C PRO A 101 44.40 3.08 7.16
N PRO A 102 44.30 4.37 7.55
CA PRO A 102 45.34 5.04 8.33
C PRO A 102 45.62 4.34 9.66
N GLU A 103 46.85 4.38 10.13
CA GLU A 103 47.28 3.74 11.37
C GLU A 103 46.43 4.23 12.56
N GLY A 104 45.82 3.32 13.31
CA GLY A 104 44.95 3.63 14.44
C GLY A 104 43.48 3.94 14.06
N GLU A 105 43.14 4.10 12.77
CA GLU A 105 41.78 4.45 12.32
C GLU A 105 41.08 3.34 11.54
N GLY A 106 40.92 2.18 12.12
CA GLY A 106 40.16 1.07 11.48
C GLY A 106 40.82 -0.28 11.72
N LYS A 107 40.23 -1.34 11.16
CA LYS A 107 40.88 -2.67 11.19
C LYS A 107 41.88 -2.76 10.05
N PRO A 108 43.16 -3.06 10.35
CA PRO A 108 44.18 -3.20 9.30
C PRO A 108 43.80 -4.32 8.32
N LEU A 109 44.15 -4.12 7.05
CA LEU A 109 44.00 -5.14 6.02
C LEU A 109 45.07 -6.22 6.23
N THR A 110 44.68 -7.47 6.04
CA THR A 110 45.62 -8.60 6.03
C THR A 110 46.29 -8.68 4.66
N LYS A 111 47.45 -9.35 4.58
CA LYS A 111 48.09 -9.62 3.28
C LYS A 111 47.15 -10.36 2.31
N GLN A 112 46.26 -11.21 2.86
CA GLN A 112 45.25 -11.90 2.07
C GLN A 112 44.18 -10.94 1.53
N ASP A 113 43.74 -9.97 2.32
CA ASP A 113 42.77 -8.96 1.86
C ASP A 113 43.32 -8.15 0.67
N VAL A 114 44.58 -7.70 0.78
CA VAL A 114 45.26 -6.94 -0.28
C VAL A 114 45.41 -7.80 -1.54
N ALA A 115 45.82 -9.09 -1.38
CA ALA A 115 45.92 -10.04 -2.51
C ALA A 115 44.56 -10.29 -3.16
N THR A 116 43.47 -10.38 -2.36
CA THR A 116 42.11 -10.57 -2.87
C THR A 116 41.64 -9.34 -3.66
N ILE A 117 41.91 -8.13 -3.15
CA ILE A 117 41.59 -6.88 -3.87
C ILE A 117 42.37 -6.83 -5.20
N LYS A 118 43.69 -7.16 -5.18
CA LYS A 118 44.49 -7.21 -6.39
C LYS A 118 43.92 -8.18 -7.43
N ALA A 119 43.68 -9.41 -7.02
CA ALA A 119 43.14 -10.44 -7.92
C ALA A 119 41.78 -10.05 -8.50
N TRP A 120 40.91 -9.41 -7.71
CA TRP A 120 39.62 -8.92 -8.18
C TRP A 120 39.78 -7.80 -9.22
N LEU A 121 40.70 -6.85 -9.00
CA LEU A 121 41.00 -5.78 -9.95
C LEU A 121 41.51 -6.33 -11.25
N ASP A 122 42.55 -7.20 -11.19
CA ASP A 122 43.21 -7.80 -12.37
C ASP A 122 42.25 -8.68 -13.18
N ASN A 123 41.27 -9.32 -12.54
CA ASN A 123 40.24 -10.12 -13.20
C ASN A 123 39.10 -9.30 -13.82
N GLY A 124 39.19 -7.97 -13.86
CA GLY A 124 38.16 -7.14 -14.47
C GLY A 124 37.00 -6.81 -13.55
N THR A 125 37.22 -6.83 -12.23
CA THR A 125 36.22 -6.43 -11.21
C THR A 125 34.89 -7.17 -11.28
N PRO A 126 34.87 -8.52 -11.34
CA PRO A 126 33.65 -9.28 -11.56
C PRO A 126 32.65 -9.19 -10.40
N PHE A 127 31.35 -9.25 -10.76
CA PHE A 127 30.22 -9.36 -9.86
C PHE A 127 29.66 -10.78 -9.86
N ALA A 128 29.14 -11.25 -8.73
CA ALA A 128 28.59 -12.60 -8.60
C ALA A 128 27.37 -12.86 -9.52
N ASP A 129 26.64 -11.82 -9.89
CA ASP A 129 25.50 -11.88 -10.81
C ASP A 129 25.84 -11.60 -12.27
N GLY A 130 27.15 -11.46 -12.60
CA GLY A 130 27.63 -11.24 -13.95
C GLY A 130 27.40 -9.84 -14.52
N ARG A 131 27.03 -8.86 -13.70
CA ARG A 131 26.90 -7.45 -14.15
C ARG A 131 28.24 -6.92 -14.67
N ASP A 132 28.17 -6.15 -15.77
CA ASP A 132 29.33 -5.46 -16.31
C ASP A 132 29.73 -4.28 -15.39
N PRO A 133 30.99 -4.19 -14.92
CA PRO A 133 31.49 -3.04 -14.16
C PRO A 133 31.23 -1.69 -14.83
N LYS A 134 31.25 -1.62 -16.15
CA LYS A 134 30.94 -0.42 -16.93
C LYS A 134 29.55 0.13 -16.68
N SER A 135 28.59 -0.73 -16.32
CA SER A 135 27.22 -0.29 -15.97
C SER A 135 27.17 0.66 -14.78
N PHE A 136 28.24 0.70 -13.95
CA PHE A 136 28.35 1.63 -12.81
C PHE A 136 29.12 2.92 -13.14
N THR A 137 29.88 2.92 -14.24
CA THR A 137 30.61 4.10 -14.75
C THR A 137 29.82 4.82 -15.85
N GLU A 138 28.98 4.12 -16.58
CA GLU A 138 28.00 4.75 -17.45
C GLU A 138 27.01 5.49 -16.55
N VAL A 139 27.17 6.79 -16.49
CA VAL A 139 26.22 7.66 -15.81
C VAL A 139 24.92 7.56 -16.59
N ALA A 140 23.97 6.78 -16.10
CA ALA A 140 22.64 6.67 -16.68
C ALA A 140 22.16 8.10 -17.01
N GLU A 141 21.82 8.35 -18.27
CA GLU A 141 21.33 9.67 -18.66
C GLU A 141 20.09 9.99 -17.82
N VAL A 142 20.19 11.07 -17.05
CA VAL A 142 19.09 11.53 -16.21
C VAL A 142 17.91 11.88 -17.10
N ASN A 143 16.77 11.26 -16.88
CA ASN A 143 15.55 11.50 -17.65
C ASN A 143 14.37 11.86 -16.74
N GLN A 144 13.16 11.98 -17.29
CA GLN A 144 11.97 12.37 -16.51
C GLN A 144 11.65 11.42 -15.35
N HIS A 145 12.02 10.14 -15.42
CA HIS A 145 11.75 9.18 -14.34
C HIS A 145 12.59 9.47 -13.08
N ASP A 146 13.76 10.07 -13.25
CA ASP A 146 14.59 10.53 -12.12
C ASP A 146 14.06 11.83 -11.52
N ILE A 147 13.42 12.67 -12.33
CA ILE A 147 13.00 14.01 -11.97
C ILE A 147 11.56 14.06 -11.43
N GLN A 148 10.63 13.32 -12.04
CA GLN A 148 9.24 13.33 -11.59
C GLN A 148 9.07 13.00 -10.10
N PRO A 149 9.72 11.97 -9.51
CA PRO A 149 9.64 11.73 -8.08
C PRO A 149 10.11 12.92 -7.24
N ILE A 150 11.17 13.60 -7.67
CA ILE A 150 11.70 14.80 -6.98
C ILE A 150 10.64 15.93 -7.02
N MET A 151 10.07 16.20 -8.20
CA MET A 151 9.01 17.20 -8.35
C MET A 151 7.80 16.88 -7.49
N MET A 152 7.35 15.62 -7.51
CA MET A 152 6.21 15.15 -6.72
C MET A 152 6.44 15.32 -5.22
N LEU A 153 7.62 15.00 -4.73
CA LEU A 153 7.98 15.11 -3.31
C LEU A 153 8.19 16.56 -2.83
N ARG A 154 8.67 17.46 -3.71
CA ARG A 154 9.16 18.77 -3.30
C ARG A 154 8.30 19.94 -3.79
N CYS A 155 7.60 19.79 -4.92
CA CYS A 155 7.05 20.92 -5.66
C CYS A 155 5.54 20.85 -5.88
N THR A 156 5.00 19.67 -6.25
CA THR A 156 3.62 19.55 -6.76
C THR A 156 2.52 19.77 -5.72
N VAL A 157 2.84 19.71 -4.42
CA VAL A 157 1.90 20.11 -3.36
C VAL A 157 1.42 21.56 -3.53
N CYS A 158 2.28 22.45 -4.07
CA CYS A 158 1.95 23.84 -4.35
C CYS A 158 1.84 24.13 -5.86
N HIS A 159 2.52 23.37 -6.70
CA HIS A 159 2.60 23.54 -8.15
C HIS A 159 2.15 22.25 -8.87
N GLY A 160 0.97 21.72 -8.54
CA GLY A 160 0.42 20.47 -9.03
C GLY A 160 -0.92 20.62 -9.71
N ASN A 161 -1.75 19.58 -9.64
CA ASN A 161 -3.06 19.56 -10.31
C ASN A 161 -4.09 20.45 -9.61
N ARG A 162 -4.26 20.25 -8.30
CA ARG A 162 -5.30 20.93 -7.52
C ARG A 162 -4.89 22.33 -7.09
N ARG A 163 -3.59 22.56 -6.94
CA ARG A 163 -3.02 23.83 -6.51
C ARG A 163 -1.93 24.24 -7.49
N GLN A 164 -2.07 25.40 -8.13
CA GLN A 164 -1.12 25.97 -9.07
C GLN A 164 -0.75 27.38 -8.62
N GLU A 165 0.11 27.47 -7.61
CA GLU A 165 0.61 28.77 -7.12
C GLU A 165 1.27 29.53 -8.27
N ALA A 166 0.92 30.79 -8.42
CA ALA A 166 1.33 31.62 -9.55
C ALA A 166 0.98 31.03 -10.95
N GLY A 167 -0.01 30.16 -11.04
CA GLY A 167 -0.39 29.49 -12.27
C GLY A 167 0.64 28.51 -12.82
N LEU A 168 1.59 28.05 -11.98
CA LEU A 168 2.66 27.13 -12.36
C LEU A 168 2.30 25.69 -12.03
N ASP A 169 2.47 24.81 -13.02
CA ASP A 169 2.37 23.36 -12.90
C ASP A 169 3.74 22.73 -13.17
N LEU A 170 4.26 21.95 -12.21
CA LEU A 170 5.58 21.31 -12.28
C LEU A 170 5.49 19.77 -12.43
N ARG A 171 4.34 19.22 -12.83
CA ARG A 171 4.15 17.78 -12.98
C ARG A 171 4.77 17.21 -14.25
N THR A 172 4.85 18.00 -15.30
CA THR A 172 5.34 17.56 -16.62
C THR A 172 6.37 18.52 -17.18
N ARG A 173 7.28 18.01 -18.02
CA ARG A 173 8.24 18.83 -18.74
C ARG A 173 7.55 19.93 -19.57
N ALA A 174 6.48 19.56 -20.28
CA ALA A 174 5.73 20.51 -21.09
C ALA A 174 5.15 21.67 -20.26
N SER A 175 4.58 21.39 -19.09
CA SER A 175 4.06 22.42 -18.19
C SER A 175 5.17 23.27 -17.55
N MET A 176 6.35 22.70 -17.24
CA MET A 176 7.51 23.44 -16.77
C MET A 176 8.04 24.43 -17.82
N LEU A 177 8.04 24.02 -19.12
CA LEU A 177 8.42 24.88 -20.25
C LEU A 177 7.40 25.98 -20.49
N LYS A 178 6.09 25.68 -20.36
CA LYS A 178 5.02 26.69 -20.43
C LYS A 178 5.16 27.73 -19.32
N GLY A 179 5.49 27.26 -18.10
CA GLY A 179 5.69 28.10 -16.92
C GLY A 179 4.41 28.68 -16.34
N GLY A 180 4.57 29.66 -15.47
CA GLY A 180 3.51 30.36 -14.76
C GLY A 180 3.56 31.89 -14.96
N LYS A 181 3.05 32.66 -14.01
CA LYS A 181 3.01 34.14 -14.06
C LYS A 181 4.38 34.79 -14.27
N SER A 182 5.47 34.15 -13.82
CA SER A 182 6.85 34.67 -13.95
C SER A 182 7.57 34.16 -15.21
N GLY A 183 6.87 33.47 -16.10
CA GLY A 183 7.43 32.86 -17.32
C GLY A 183 7.78 31.39 -17.16
N PRO A 184 8.57 30.82 -18.11
CA PRO A 184 9.00 29.42 -18.09
C PRO A 184 9.75 29.08 -16.82
N ALA A 185 9.47 27.90 -16.23
CA ALA A 185 10.17 27.45 -15.04
C ALA A 185 11.60 26.98 -15.36
N MET A 186 11.84 26.48 -16.57
CA MET A 186 13.16 26.06 -17.03
C MET A 186 13.46 26.47 -18.46
N VAL A 187 14.75 26.59 -18.77
CA VAL A 187 15.28 26.84 -20.10
C VAL A 187 16.21 25.68 -20.45
N LEU A 188 15.90 24.98 -21.55
CA LEU A 188 16.64 23.77 -21.95
C LEU A 188 18.11 24.07 -22.22
N GLY A 189 19.02 23.26 -21.68
CA GLY A 189 20.46 23.43 -21.82
C GLY A 189 21.06 24.57 -20.98
N LYS A 190 20.21 25.32 -20.24
CA LYS A 190 20.64 26.53 -19.54
C LYS A 190 20.20 26.55 -18.08
N PRO A 191 20.84 25.78 -17.22
CA PRO A 191 20.46 25.68 -15.80
C PRO A 191 20.51 27.02 -15.08
N THR A 192 21.52 27.87 -15.37
CA THR A 192 21.69 29.18 -14.74
C THR A 192 20.62 30.22 -15.19
N GLU A 193 19.97 30.01 -16.34
CA GLU A 193 18.87 30.86 -16.78
C GLU A 193 17.51 30.36 -16.28
N SER A 194 17.42 29.10 -15.84
CA SER A 194 16.20 28.44 -15.40
C SER A 194 15.68 29.00 -14.08
N LEU A 195 14.45 29.56 -14.10
CA LEU A 195 13.84 30.22 -12.94
C LEU A 195 13.65 29.27 -11.76
N LEU A 196 13.33 28.00 -12.05
CA LEU A 196 13.20 26.94 -11.05
C LEU A 196 14.47 26.82 -10.19
N LEU A 197 15.64 26.66 -10.83
CA LEU A 197 16.92 26.54 -10.12
C LEU A 197 17.32 27.82 -9.41
N LYS A 198 17.10 28.99 -10.04
CA LYS A 198 17.38 30.30 -9.41
C LYS A 198 16.66 30.44 -8.09
N ARG A 199 15.37 30.09 -8.03
CA ARG A 199 14.55 30.19 -6.81
C ARG A 199 14.92 29.15 -5.75
N ILE A 200 15.37 27.96 -6.17
CA ILE A 200 15.86 26.94 -5.23
C ILE A 200 17.19 27.39 -4.62
N HIS A 201 18.14 27.85 -5.44
CA HIS A 201 19.44 28.36 -4.96
C HIS A 201 19.32 29.62 -4.08
N ALA A 202 18.33 30.48 -4.36
CA ALA A 202 18.02 31.63 -3.53
C ALA A 202 17.24 31.28 -2.24
N GLU A 203 16.98 30.00 -2.00
CA GLU A 203 16.15 29.50 -0.90
C GLU A 203 14.72 30.09 -0.85
N GLU A 204 14.24 30.62 -1.97
CA GLU A 204 12.86 31.11 -2.11
C GLU A 204 11.86 29.98 -2.26
N MET A 205 12.29 28.82 -2.80
CA MET A 205 11.45 27.63 -3.04
C MET A 205 12.15 26.35 -2.54
N PRO A 206 11.41 25.52 -1.77
CA PRO A 206 10.10 25.81 -1.18
C PRO A 206 10.22 26.87 -0.05
N PRO A 207 9.18 27.73 0.12
CA PRO A 207 9.20 28.76 1.17
C PRO A 207 9.30 28.13 2.56
N ARG A 208 10.20 28.61 3.41
CA ARG A 208 10.50 28.01 4.71
C ARG A 208 9.29 27.96 5.66
N ASP A 209 8.42 28.96 5.62
CA ASP A 209 7.18 29.04 6.42
C ASP A 209 6.10 28.05 5.95
N LYS A 210 6.22 27.51 4.72
CA LYS A 210 5.29 26.54 4.14
C LYS A 210 5.75 25.09 4.25
N LEU A 211 7.01 24.83 4.63
CA LEU A 211 7.54 23.47 4.69
C LEU A 211 6.71 22.55 5.59
N LEU A 212 6.54 22.94 6.85
CA LEU A 212 5.81 22.14 7.83
C LEU A 212 4.29 22.02 7.48
N PRO A 213 3.57 23.11 7.17
CA PRO A 213 2.16 23.00 6.81
C PRO A 213 1.88 22.18 5.55
N SER A 214 2.82 22.15 4.59
CA SER A 214 2.66 21.37 3.35
C SER A 214 3.25 19.96 3.42
N GLY A 215 3.97 19.62 4.50
CA GLY A 215 4.64 18.34 4.64
C GLY A 215 5.81 18.14 3.66
N VAL A 216 6.38 19.24 3.16
CA VAL A 216 7.51 19.24 2.20
C VAL A 216 8.82 19.41 2.96
N LYS A 217 9.87 18.69 2.56
CA LYS A 217 11.24 18.87 3.05
C LYS A 217 12.07 19.66 2.04
N ILE A 218 13.07 20.35 2.53
CA ILE A 218 14.09 21.01 1.69
C ILE A 218 14.72 19.96 0.76
N MET A 219 14.99 20.36 -0.49
CA MET A 219 15.62 19.50 -1.49
C MET A 219 17.08 19.21 -1.09
N PRO A 220 17.49 17.94 -0.96
CA PRO A 220 18.90 17.57 -0.75
C PRO A 220 19.76 17.93 -1.96
N SER A 221 21.07 18.14 -1.74
CA SER A 221 22.01 18.49 -2.81
C SER A 221 21.99 17.49 -3.97
N GLY A 222 21.96 16.19 -3.68
CA GLY A 222 21.91 15.15 -4.72
C GLY A 222 20.66 15.17 -5.60
N GLU A 223 19.49 15.60 -5.07
CA GLU A 223 18.30 15.82 -5.89
C GLU A 223 18.44 17.09 -6.75
N LEU A 224 19.05 18.14 -6.21
CA LEU A 224 19.32 19.39 -6.93
C LEU A 224 20.33 19.16 -8.06
N ASP A 225 21.36 18.35 -7.82
CA ASP A 225 22.36 17.98 -8.83
C ASP A 225 21.72 17.22 -9.99
N LYS A 226 20.85 16.24 -9.69
CA LYS A 226 20.09 15.52 -10.72
C LYS A 226 19.23 16.45 -11.56
N LEU A 227 18.49 17.37 -10.91
CA LEU A 227 17.64 18.33 -11.60
C LEU A 227 18.46 19.29 -12.47
N THR A 228 19.57 19.80 -11.95
CA THR A 228 20.51 20.66 -12.67
C THR A 228 21.07 19.95 -13.90
N ARG A 229 21.52 18.71 -13.73
CA ARG A 229 22.06 17.89 -14.81
C ARG A 229 21.01 17.63 -15.89
N TRP A 230 19.77 17.23 -15.49
CA TRP A 230 18.69 17.00 -16.43
C TRP A 230 18.41 18.23 -17.31
N ILE A 231 18.35 19.42 -16.71
CA ILE A 231 18.17 20.67 -17.44
C ILE A 231 19.36 20.93 -18.37
N THR A 232 20.61 20.68 -17.90
CA THR A 232 21.85 20.92 -18.66
C THR A 232 21.89 20.09 -19.95
N ILE A 233 21.48 18.84 -19.92
CA ILE A 233 21.47 17.95 -21.09
C ILE A 233 20.22 18.10 -21.98
N GLY A 234 19.40 19.15 -21.74
CA GLY A 234 18.24 19.47 -22.55
C GLY A 234 16.92 18.86 -22.05
N ALA A 235 16.90 18.40 -20.81
CA ALA A 235 15.73 17.78 -20.15
C ALA A 235 15.13 16.63 -20.99
N PRO A 236 15.90 15.57 -21.29
CA PRO A 236 15.42 14.47 -22.13
C PRO A 236 14.22 13.75 -21.48
N GLU A 237 13.32 13.29 -22.33
CA GLU A 237 12.24 12.38 -21.98
C GLU A 237 12.44 11.08 -22.76
N VAL A 238 12.38 9.97 -22.07
CA VAL A 238 12.28 8.65 -22.71
C VAL A 238 10.80 8.32 -22.91
N GLU A 239 10.51 7.66 -24.01
CA GLU A 239 9.14 7.22 -24.26
C GLU A 239 8.71 6.26 -23.14
N ILE A 240 7.63 6.63 -22.47
CA ILE A 240 7.01 5.74 -21.48
C ILE A 240 6.23 4.72 -22.31
N THR A 241 6.80 3.56 -22.50
CA THR A 241 5.97 2.40 -22.79
C THR A 241 5.19 2.15 -21.48
N PRO A 242 3.87 2.41 -21.46
CA PRO A 242 3.13 2.06 -20.25
C PRO A 242 3.40 0.57 -20.01
N ASP A 243 3.97 0.24 -18.86
CA ASP A 243 3.93 -1.14 -18.34
C ASP A 243 2.46 -1.55 -18.18
N GLY A 244 1.76 -0.77 -18.80
CA GLY A 244 0.41 -0.77 -18.70
C GLY A 244 -0.22 -1.99 -19.01
N ALA A 245 0.03 -2.49 -19.62
CA ALA A 245 -0.96 -3.39 -20.06
C ALA A 245 -0.35 -4.45 -20.96
N SER A 246 0.80 -4.91 -20.62
CA SER A 246 1.05 -6.24 -21.08
C SER A 246 -0.08 -7.09 -20.48
N ALA A 247 -1.06 -7.41 -21.31
CA ALA A 247 -2.04 -8.45 -21.02
C ALA A 247 -1.34 -9.80 -20.79
N GLU A 248 -0.02 -9.80 -20.85
CA GLU A 248 0.80 -10.96 -20.59
C GLU A 248 0.80 -11.26 -19.09
N PRO A 249 0.41 -12.48 -18.74
CA PRO A 249 0.46 -12.96 -17.37
C PRO A 249 1.87 -12.82 -16.82
N ASP A 250 1.99 -12.45 -15.54
CA ASP A 250 3.25 -12.52 -14.84
C ASP A 250 3.74 -13.97 -14.81
N THR A 251 5.02 -14.17 -15.01
CA THR A 251 5.64 -15.51 -14.99
C THR A 251 5.52 -16.20 -13.62
N ILE A 252 5.29 -15.44 -12.55
CA ILE A 252 5.04 -15.97 -11.21
C ILE A 252 3.67 -16.63 -11.12
N VAL A 253 2.70 -16.20 -11.95
CA VAL A 253 1.33 -16.75 -11.96
C VAL A 253 1.27 -17.90 -12.93
N THR A 254 1.36 -19.12 -12.43
CA THR A 254 1.35 -20.35 -13.22
C THR A 254 -0.06 -20.76 -13.67
N ASP A 255 -0.15 -21.65 -14.65
CA ASP A 255 -1.44 -22.23 -15.06
C ASP A 255 -2.06 -23.11 -13.96
N GLU A 256 -1.25 -23.63 -13.05
CA GLU A 256 -1.73 -24.40 -11.90
C GLU A 256 -2.40 -23.47 -10.88
N ASP A 257 -1.80 -22.31 -10.61
CA ASP A 257 -2.42 -21.29 -9.75
C ASP A 257 -3.79 -20.86 -10.27
N ARG A 258 -3.92 -20.69 -11.59
CA ARG A 258 -5.20 -20.33 -12.22
C ARG A 258 -6.27 -21.40 -12.06
N LYS A 259 -5.89 -22.66 -11.87
CA LYS A 259 -6.81 -23.77 -11.64
C LYS A 259 -7.26 -23.89 -10.20
N PHE A 260 -6.62 -23.18 -9.27
CA PHE A 260 -7.02 -23.18 -7.88
C PHE A 260 -8.48 -22.69 -7.74
N TRP A 261 -9.25 -23.38 -6.93
CA TRP A 261 -10.72 -23.19 -6.89
C TRP A 261 -11.14 -21.74 -6.59
N ALA A 262 -10.40 -21.01 -5.73
CA ALA A 262 -10.73 -19.66 -5.33
C ALA A 262 -10.51 -18.60 -6.45
N PHE A 263 -9.69 -18.91 -7.47
CA PHE A 263 -9.41 -18.02 -8.60
C PHE A 263 -10.22 -18.36 -9.86
N ARG A 264 -11.04 -19.40 -9.81
CA ARG A 264 -11.89 -19.77 -10.93
C ARG A 264 -13.24 -19.07 -10.85
N THR A 265 -13.82 -18.81 -12.01
CA THR A 265 -15.21 -18.36 -12.12
C THR A 265 -16.13 -19.35 -11.40
N LEU A 266 -17.01 -18.82 -10.55
CA LEU A 266 -18.00 -19.64 -9.84
C LEU A 266 -18.86 -20.43 -10.83
N GLN A 267 -19.00 -21.71 -10.56
CA GLN A 267 -19.87 -22.60 -11.33
C GLN A 267 -21.07 -22.98 -10.47
N PRO A 268 -22.27 -23.07 -11.04
CA PRO A 268 -23.42 -23.59 -10.33
C PRO A 268 -23.15 -25.04 -9.88
N ILE A 269 -23.27 -25.30 -8.60
CA ILE A 269 -23.16 -26.62 -8.02
C ILE A 269 -24.56 -27.07 -7.62
N LEU A 270 -25.04 -28.13 -8.24
CA LEU A 270 -26.33 -28.74 -7.87
C LEU A 270 -26.18 -29.48 -6.53
N PRO A 271 -27.11 -29.28 -5.60
CA PRO A 271 -27.14 -30.09 -4.39
C PRO A 271 -27.22 -31.58 -4.71
N PRO A 272 -26.64 -32.45 -3.87
CA PRO A 272 -26.82 -33.89 -4.00
C PRO A 272 -28.30 -34.29 -3.98
N ALA A 273 -28.62 -35.44 -4.56
CA ALA A 273 -29.98 -35.99 -4.49
C ALA A 273 -30.39 -36.21 -3.02
N ALA A 274 -31.66 -35.97 -2.72
CA ALA A 274 -32.18 -36.19 -1.40
C ALA A 274 -31.91 -37.64 -0.94
N ILE A 275 -31.44 -37.81 0.27
CA ILE A 275 -31.14 -39.10 0.88
C ILE A 275 -32.32 -39.45 1.76
N SER A 276 -32.97 -40.59 1.47
CA SER A 276 -34.24 -41.02 2.10
C SER A 276 -34.23 -41.06 3.63
N ASP A 277 -33.07 -41.31 4.23
CA ASP A 277 -32.90 -41.45 5.67
C ASP A 277 -32.50 -40.14 6.39
N PHE A 278 -32.39 -39.04 5.62
CA PHE A 278 -31.98 -37.73 6.14
C PHE A 278 -33.12 -36.71 5.98
N GLN A 279 -33.59 -36.17 7.07
CA GLN A 279 -34.57 -35.08 7.10
C GLN A 279 -33.89 -33.73 6.85
N GLY A 280 -33.37 -33.50 5.66
CA GLY A 280 -32.85 -32.21 5.24
C GLY A 280 -33.86 -31.48 4.37
N THR A 281 -34.08 -30.20 4.63
CA THR A 281 -35.07 -29.37 3.92
C THR A 281 -34.45 -28.35 2.97
N ASN A 282 -33.13 -28.13 3.05
CA ASN A 282 -32.42 -27.14 2.23
C ASN A 282 -31.16 -27.74 1.59
N ALA A 283 -30.58 -27.00 0.64
CA ALA A 283 -29.39 -27.43 -0.10
C ALA A 283 -28.18 -27.70 0.81
N ILE A 284 -28.01 -26.93 1.86
CA ILE A 284 -26.87 -27.08 2.81
C ILE A 284 -27.00 -28.42 3.55
N ASP A 285 -28.22 -28.79 3.98
CA ASP A 285 -28.49 -30.05 4.64
C ASP A 285 -28.13 -31.23 3.73
N LEU A 286 -28.44 -31.17 2.42
CA LEU A 286 -28.10 -32.21 1.47
C LEU A 286 -26.59 -32.43 1.33
N PHE A 287 -25.80 -31.38 1.24
CA PHE A 287 -24.34 -31.49 1.22
C PHE A 287 -23.78 -32.06 2.53
N VAL A 288 -24.32 -31.63 3.67
CA VAL A 288 -23.90 -32.15 4.99
C VAL A 288 -24.30 -33.62 5.12
N ALA A 289 -25.55 -34.00 4.73
CA ALA A 289 -26.04 -35.35 4.77
C ALA A 289 -25.20 -36.32 3.94
N GLU A 290 -24.77 -35.91 2.73
CA GLU A 290 -23.89 -36.72 1.88
C GLU A 290 -22.58 -37.08 2.61
N LYS A 291 -21.94 -36.08 3.24
CA LYS A 291 -20.72 -36.30 4.00
C LYS A 291 -20.92 -37.13 5.28
N LEU A 292 -22.02 -36.92 6.00
CA LEU A 292 -22.35 -37.71 7.17
C LEU A 292 -22.54 -39.17 6.78
N LYS A 293 -23.33 -39.44 5.71
CA LYS A 293 -23.56 -40.80 5.18
C LYS A 293 -22.25 -41.48 4.78
N ALA A 294 -21.36 -40.77 4.08
CA ALA A 294 -20.07 -41.32 3.67
C ALA A 294 -19.19 -41.73 4.86
N ASN A 295 -19.41 -41.15 6.04
CA ASN A 295 -18.70 -41.48 7.26
C ASN A 295 -19.52 -42.33 8.25
N GLY A 296 -20.66 -42.88 7.84
CA GLY A 296 -21.53 -43.71 8.70
C GLY A 296 -22.18 -42.93 9.87
N LEU A 297 -22.32 -41.62 9.73
CA LEU A 297 -22.92 -40.74 10.73
C LEU A 297 -24.30 -40.25 10.29
N MET A 298 -25.07 -39.76 11.23
CA MET A 298 -26.39 -39.17 11.01
C MET A 298 -26.44 -37.78 11.68
N PHE A 299 -27.45 -36.97 11.33
CA PHE A 299 -27.75 -35.76 12.08
C PHE A 299 -28.11 -36.10 13.54
N SER A 300 -27.75 -35.22 14.44
CA SER A 300 -28.26 -35.27 15.81
C SER A 300 -29.75 -35.00 15.84
N GLY A 301 -30.43 -35.43 16.90
CA GLY A 301 -31.82 -35.08 17.11
C GLY A 301 -32.08 -33.58 17.16
N GLU A 302 -33.29 -33.16 16.84
CA GLU A 302 -33.70 -31.77 16.89
C GLU A 302 -33.48 -31.16 18.29
N ALA A 303 -32.95 -29.91 18.31
CA ALA A 303 -32.75 -29.20 19.56
C ALA A 303 -34.08 -28.82 20.23
N SER A 304 -34.11 -28.77 21.55
CA SER A 304 -35.33 -28.34 22.26
C SER A 304 -35.70 -26.90 21.90
N ARG A 305 -36.99 -26.58 21.99
CA ARG A 305 -37.52 -25.23 21.67
C ARG A 305 -36.82 -24.13 22.48
N VAL A 306 -36.45 -24.37 23.73
CA VAL A 306 -35.69 -23.44 24.56
C VAL A 306 -34.30 -23.20 23.97
N VAL A 307 -33.64 -24.22 23.46
CA VAL A 307 -32.33 -24.09 22.81
C VAL A 307 -32.46 -23.38 21.48
N LEU A 308 -33.48 -23.68 20.67
CA LEU A 308 -33.71 -23.04 19.37
C LEU A 308 -33.98 -21.55 19.51
N VAL A 309 -34.87 -21.11 20.41
CA VAL A 309 -35.12 -19.68 20.60
C VAL A 309 -33.85 -18.94 21.08
N ARG A 310 -33.08 -19.54 21.98
CA ARG A 310 -31.83 -18.95 22.42
C ARG A 310 -30.84 -18.79 21.27
N ARG A 311 -30.66 -19.80 20.41
CA ARG A 311 -29.78 -19.73 19.24
C ARG A 311 -30.22 -18.64 18.29
N LEU A 312 -31.50 -18.58 17.92
CA LEU A 312 -32.04 -17.55 17.01
C LEU A 312 -31.76 -16.13 17.49
N TYR A 313 -31.98 -15.85 18.77
CA TYR A 313 -31.75 -14.53 19.34
C TYR A 313 -30.27 -14.16 19.30
N PHE A 314 -29.35 -15.06 19.67
CA PHE A 314 -27.94 -14.77 19.61
C PHE A 314 -27.42 -14.64 18.17
N ASP A 315 -27.91 -15.48 17.27
CA ASP A 315 -27.44 -15.46 15.87
C ASP A 315 -27.96 -14.23 15.14
N LEU A 316 -29.25 -13.88 15.29
CA LEU A 316 -29.85 -12.81 14.51
C LEU A 316 -29.67 -11.42 15.13
N ILE A 317 -29.81 -11.28 16.44
CA ILE A 317 -29.74 -9.98 17.12
C ILE A 317 -28.64 -9.86 18.18
N GLY A 318 -27.91 -10.93 18.47
CA GLY A 318 -26.77 -10.93 19.39
C GLY A 318 -27.11 -10.77 20.87
N LEU A 319 -28.37 -10.87 21.25
CA LEU A 319 -28.87 -10.70 22.61
C LEU A 319 -29.65 -11.94 23.06
N PRO A 320 -29.68 -12.25 24.36
CA PRO A 320 -30.51 -13.35 24.85
C PRO A 320 -32.00 -12.98 24.79
N PRO A 321 -32.90 -13.96 24.55
CA PRO A 321 -34.33 -13.75 24.72
C PRO A 321 -34.67 -13.52 26.19
N THR A 322 -35.67 -12.74 26.46
CA THR A 322 -36.26 -12.58 27.80
C THR A 322 -37.00 -13.84 28.23
N PRO A 323 -37.24 -14.08 29.53
CA PRO A 323 -38.06 -15.19 30.01
C PRO A 323 -39.48 -15.22 29.39
N ALA A 324 -40.08 -14.06 29.15
CA ALA A 324 -41.39 -13.94 28.51
C ALA A 324 -41.36 -14.38 27.05
N GLU A 325 -40.35 -14.01 26.28
CA GLU A 325 -40.17 -14.43 24.88
C GLU A 325 -39.91 -15.92 24.78
N ILE A 326 -39.12 -16.49 25.69
CA ILE A 326 -38.92 -17.94 25.78
C ILE A 326 -40.25 -18.65 26.03
N ALA A 327 -41.01 -18.20 27.05
CA ALA A 327 -42.30 -18.79 27.39
C ALA A 327 -43.30 -18.72 26.22
N ALA A 328 -43.38 -17.56 25.56
CA ALA A 328 -44.25 -17.36 24.41
C ALA A 328 -43.93 -18.34 23.25
N TYR A 329 -42.63 -18.43 22.89
CA TYR A 329 -42.24 -19.37 21.81
C TYR A 329 -42.43 -20.82 22.20
N VAL A 330 -42.15 -21.21 23.44
CA VAL A 330 -42.34 -22.59 23.91
C VAL A 330 -43.83 -22.97 23.93
N ALA A 331 -44.72 -22.02 24.24
CA ALA A 331 -46.16 -22.22 24.25
C ALA A 331 -46.79 -22.24 22.83
N ASP A 332 -46.21 -21.54 21.86
CA ASP A 332 -46.68 -21.46 20.48
C ASP A 332 -46.52 -22.83 19.79
N LYS A 333 -47.62 -23.55 19.58
CA LYS A 333 -47.64 -24.86 18.93
C LYS A 333 -48.10 -24.79 17.47
N GLU A 334 -48.37 -23.60 16.95
CA GLU A 334 -48.81 -23.41 15.59
C GLU A 334 -47.72 -23.81 14.59
N PRO A 335 -48.13 -24.33 13.42
CA PRO A 335 -47.19 -24.52 12.32
C PRO A 335 -46.43 -23.24 12.00
N LEU A 336 -45.20 -23.39 11.57
CA LEU A 336 -44.33 -22.25 11.20
C LEU A 336 -44.01 -21.25 12.35
N ALA A 337 -44.18 -21.69 13.61
CA ALA A 337 -43.81 -20.85 14.77
C ALA A 337 -42.34 -20.45 14.74
N TYR A 338 -41.46 -21.33 14.25
CA TYR A 338 -40.05 -21.06 14.10
C TYR A 338 -39.78 -19.99 13.03
N GLU A 339 -40.37 -20.15 11.87
CA GLU A 339 -40.25 -19.24 10.73
C GLU A 339 -40.81 -17.85 11.07
N ARG A 340 -41.95 -17.79 11.77
CA ARG A 340 -42.50 -16.51 12.26
C ARG A 340 -41.51 -15.79 13.19
N LEU A 341 -40.88 -16.50 14.11
CA LEU A 341 -39.88 -15.92 15.01
C LEU A 341 -38.66 -15.45 14.23
N VAL A 342 -38.19 -16.22 13.24
CA VAL A 342 -37.07 -15.79 12.36
C VAL A 342 -37.44 -14.49 11.65
N GLN A 343 -38.62 -14.40 11.02
CA GLN A 343 -39.05 -13.17 10.35
C GLN A 343 -39.18 -11.98 11.30
N GLN A 344 -39.67 -12.20 12.51
CA GLN A 344 -39.74 -11.16 13.53
C GLN A 344 -38.37 -10.62 13.93
N LEU A 345 -37.39 -11.51 14.11
CA LEU A 345 -36.02 -11.13 14.49
C LEU A 345 -35.27 -10.46 13.33
N LEU A 346 -35.46 -10.92 12.09
CA LEU A 346 -34.92 -10.28 10.89
C LEU A 346 -35.47 -8.87 10.68
N ALA A 347 -36.74 -8.63 11.02
CA ALA A 347 -37.37 -7.31 10.96
C ALA A 347 -36.97 -6.38 12.13
N SER A 348 -36.27 -6.89 13.12
CA SER A 348 -35.81 -6.08 14.27
C SER A 348 -34.67 -5.14 13.86
N PRO A 349 -34.69 -3.86 14.27
CA PRO A 349 -33.57 -2.94 14.07
C PRO A 349 -32.24 -3.47 14.63
N ARG A 350 -32.28 -4.32 15.63
CA ARG A 350 -31.13 -4.95 16.27
C ARG A 350 -30.41 -5.97 15.36
N TYR A 351 -31.07 -6.44 14.31
CA TYR A 351 -30.44 -7.27 13.29
C TYR A 351 -29.29 -6.52 12.61
N GLY A 352 -29.56 -5.29 12.14
CA GLY A 352 -28.53 -4.47 11.54
C GLY A 352 -27.43 -4.07 12.54
N GLU A 353 -27.76 -3.77 13.81
CA GLU A 353 -26.75 -3.50 14.85
C GLU A 353 -25.83 -4.71 15.07
N ARG A 354 -26.38 -5.90 15.09
CA ARG A 354 -25.63 -7.15 15.26
C ARG A 354 -24.70 -7.45 14.06
N TRP A 355 -25.24 -7.37 12.85
CA TRP A 355 -24.53 -7.80 11.64
C TRP A 355 -23.59 -6.72 11.10
N ALA A 356 -23.92 -5.45 11.29
CA ALA A 356 -23.01 -4.34 10.98
C ALA A 356 -21.68 -4.46 11.70
N ARG A 357 -21.63 -5.02 12.90
CA ARG A 357 -20.40 -5.19 13.66
C ARG A 357 -19.36 -6.01 12.86
N PHE A 358 -19.78 -7.10 12.22
CA PHE A 358 -18.85 -7.95 11.48
C PHE A 358 -18.25 -7.22 10.26
N TRP A 359 -19.07 -6.40 9.59
CA TRP A 359 -18.58 -5.57 8.51
C TRP A 359 -17.65 -4.46 9.02
N LEU A 360 -18.02 -3.80 10.10
CA LEU A 360 -17.24 -2.72 10.68
C LEU A 360 -15.88 -3.20 11.22
N ASP A 361 -15.84 -4.40 11.81
CA ASP A 361 -14.60 -5.05 12.24
C ASP A 361 -13.69 -5.34 11.01
N ALA A 362 -14.24 -5.88 9.93
CA ALA A 362 -13.51 -6.14 8.70
C ALA A 362 -13.03 -4.85 8.01
N ALA A 363 -13.86 -3.80 8.01
CA ALA A 363 -13.55 -2.49 7.46
C ALA A 363 -12.54 -1.68 8.31
N GLY A 364 -12.14 -2.17 9.48
CA GLY A 364 -11.23 -1.46 10.37
C GLY A 364 -11.83 -0.21 11.02
N TYR A 365 -13.16 -0.18 11.22
CA TYR A 365 -13.86 0.97 11.81
C TYR A 365 -13.32 1.34 13.19
N ALA A 366 -13.02 2.61 13.38
CA ALA A 366 -12.70 3.19 14.68
C ALA A 366 -13.25 4.62 14.81
N ASP A 367 -13.65 5.01 16.03
CA ASP A 367 -14.11 6.36 16.34
C ASP A 367 -12.98 7.38 16.48
N SER A 368 -11.71 6.92 16.42
CA SER A 368 -10.51 7.74 16.51
C SER A 368 -9.52 7.46 15.38
N GLU A 369 -8.51 8.32 15.22
CA GLU A 369 -7.50 8.19 14.14
C GLU A 369 -6.54 7.00 14.33
N GLY A 370 -6.33 6.55 15.58
CA GLY A 370 -5.56 5.34 15.90
C GLY A 370 -4.05 5.40 15.66
N LYS A 371 -3.46 6.53 15.27
CA LYS A 371 -2.06 6.60 14.84
C LYS A 371 -1.19 7.63 15.59
N ARG A 372 -1.75 8.47 16.43
CA ARG A 372 -1.03 9.50 17.17
C ARG A 372 -1.25 9.35 18.67
N SER A 373 -0.30 9.81 19.49
CA SER A 373 -0.45 9.81 20.95
C SER A 373 -1.67 10.59 21.45
N ALA A 374 -2.10 11.61 20.69
CA ALA A 374 -3.29 12.40 20.99
C ALA A 374 -4.60 11.69 20.59
N ASP A 375 -4.52 10.73 19.71
CA ASP A 375 -5.62 9.90 19.18
C ASP A 375 -6.93 10.68 18.95
N PRO A 376 -6.96 11.67 18.02
CA PRO A 376 -8.11 12.53 17.83
C PRO A 376 -9.35 11.75 17.37
N ILE A 377 -10.51 12.20 17.85
CA ILE A 377 -11.81 11.62 17.47
C ILE A 377 -12.15 11.97 16.02
N ARG A 378 -12.66 10.97 15.29
CA ARG A 378 -13.23 11.12 13.94
C ARG A 378 -14.69 11.55 14.04
N ASN A 379 -14.94 12.85 14.07
CA ASN A 379 -16.25 13.45 14.32
C ASN A 379 -17.39 12.96 13.40
N SER A 380 -17.09 12.39 12.25
CA SER A 380 -18.07 11.92 11.26
C SER A 380 -18.09 10.41 11.06
N ALA A 381 -17.22 9.63 11.71
CA ALA A 381 -17.11 8.18 11.51
C ALA A 381 -18.42 7.46 11.86
N TRP A 382 -19.14 7.89 12.90
CA TRP A 382 -20.43 7.34 13.31
C TRP A 382 -21.46 7.32 12.17
N ARG A 383 -21.38 8.24 11.19
CA ARG A 383 -22.29 8.27 10.04
C ARG A 383 -22.11 7.05 9.15
N TYR A 384 -20.85 6.63 8.94
CA TYR A 384 -20.55 5.41 8.20
C TYR A 384 -21.05 4.17 8.94
N ARG A 385 -20.81 4.07 10.26
CA ARG A 385 -21.39 2.99 11.09
C ARG A 385 -22.91 2.91 10.91
N ASP A 386 -23.60 4.03 11.04
CA ASP A 386 -25.06 4.08 10.93
C ASP A 386 -25.55 3.76 9.51
N TYR A 387 -24.78 4.13 8.46
CA TYR A 387 -25.02 3.70 7.09
C TYR A 387 -24.98 2.17 6.96
N VAL A 388 -23.94 1.53 7.52
CA VAL A 388 -23.82 0.06 7.51
C VAL A 388 -25.00 -0.59 8.23
N ILE A 389 -25.37 -0.12 9.41
CA ILE A 389 -26.52 -0.61 10.16
C ILE A 389 -27.83 -0.50 9.33
N ARG A 390 -28.08 0.67 8.73
CA ARG A 390 -29.24 0.86 7.87
C ARG A 390 -29.23 -0.03 6.65
N SER A 391 -28.08 -0.23 6.02
CA SER A 391 -27.92 -1.10 4.85
C SER A 391 -28.25 -2.56 5.18
N MET A 392 -27.79 -3.06 6.33
CA MET A 392 -28.12 -4.41 6.80
C MET A 392 -29.62 -4.56 7.13
N ASN A 393 -30.23 -3.58 7.79
CA ASN A 393 -31.67 -3.61 8.09
C ASN A 393 -32.55 -3.46 6.85
N ALA A 394 -32.05 -2.82 5.79
CA ALA A 394 -32.76 -2.67 4.53
C ALA A 394 -32.54 -3.86 3.57
N ASP A 395 -31.80 -4.86 4.00
CA ASP A 395 -31.39 -6.00 3.14
C ASP A 395 -30.83 -5.52 1.79
N LYS A 396 -29.94 -4.50 1.85
CA LYS A 396 -29.37 -3.90 0.65
C LYS A 396 -28.57 -4.95 -0.13
N PRO A 397 -28.77 -5.11 -1.46
CA PRO A 397 -27.99 -6.03 -2.27
C PRO A 397 -26.49 -5.79 -2.09
N TYR A 398 -25.72 -6.86 -1.87
CA TYR A 398 -24.29 -6.77 -1.56
C TYR A 398 -23.48 -6.05 -2.65
N SER A 399 -23.82 -6.26 -3.92
CA SER A 399 -23.19 -5.56 -5.04
C SER A 399 -23.39 -4.04 -4.99
N GLN A 400 -24.61 -3.59 -4.63
CA GLN A 400 -24.91 -2.17 -4.45
C GLN A 400 -24.20 -1.62 -3.21
N PHE A 401 -24.21 -2.36 -2.10
CA PHE A 401 -23.53 -2.01 -0.87
C PHE A 401 -22.02 -1.78 -1.10
N LEU A 402 -21.36 -2.64 -1.87
CA LEU A 402 -19.96 -2.47 -2.25
C LEU A 402 -19.77 -1.29 -3.20
N LEU A 403 -20.59 -1.17 -4.24
CA LEU A 403 -20.47 -0.10 -5.22
C LEU A 403 -20.57 1.29 -4.57
N GLU A 404 -21.50 1.48 -3.65
CA GLU A 404 -21.66 2.74 -2.91
C GLU A 404 -20.43 3.04 -2.04
N GLN A 405 -19.78 2.04 -1.47
CA GLN A 405 -18.60 2.22 -0.62
C GLN A 405 -17.31 2.50 -1.40
N ILE A 406 -17.21 1.98 -2.61
CA ILE A 406 -15.99 2.13 -3.44
C ILE A 406 -16.08 3.37 -4.33
N ALA A 407 -17.25 3.67 -4.89
CA ALA A 407 -17.47 4.69 -5.90
C ALA A 407 -18.74 5.54 -5.66
N GLY A 408 -19.19 5.65 -4.42
CA GLY A 408 -20.44 6.37 -4.10
C GLY A 408 -20.42 7.83 -4.52
N ASP A 409 -19.27 8.47 -4.51
CA ASP A 409 -19.06 9.84 -4.96
C ASP A 409 -19.10 10.00 -6.50
N GLU A 410 -18.99 8.91 -7.24
CA GLU A 410 -19.05 8.90 -8.71
C GLU A 410 -20.44 8.52 -9.25
N LEU A 411 -21.33 8.00 -8.41
CA LEU A 411 -22.66 7.52 -8.83
C LEU A 411 -23.63 8.66 -9.16
N LEU A 412 -23.41 9.86 -8.65
CA LEU A 412 -24.28 11.02 -8.80
C LEU A 412 -23.48 12.29 -9.04
N ASP A 413 -24.12 13.32 -9.61
CA ASP A 413 -23.51 14.62 -9.87
C ASP A 413 -23.52 15.52 -8.62
N TYR A 414 -22.35 15.77 -8.06
CA TYR A 414 -22.13 16.64 -6.89
C TYR A 414 -21.73 18.09 -7.25
N SER A 415 -21.73 18.45 -8.52
CA SER A 415 -21.25 19.77 -9.00
C SER A 415 -22.14 20.92 -8.54
N ASP A 416 -23.46 20.69 -8.37
CA ASP A 416 -24.42 21.69 -7.95
C ASP A 416 -24.90 21.45 -6.51
N PRO A 417 -24.42 22.21 -5.50
CA PRO A 417 -24.84 22.06 -4.12
C PRO A 417 -26.36 22.17 -3.87
N LYS A 418 -27.10 22.82 -4.78
CA LYS A 418 -28.55 22.96 -4.66
C LYS A 418 -29.33 21.72 -5.04
N LYS A 419 -28.68 20.77 -5.73
CA LYS A 419 -29.28 19.50 -6.17
C LYS A 419 -28.96 18.33 -5.26
N ILE A 420 -28.27 18.56 -4.15
CA ILE A 420 -27.91 17.51 -3.21
C ILE A 420 -29.17 16.92 -2.56
N THR A 421 -29.38 15.62 -2.78
CA THR A 421 -30.47 14.83 -2.20
C THR A 421 -29.97 13.97 -1.05
N SER A 422 -30.89 13.33 -0.33
CA SER A 422 -30.52 12.34 0.69
C SER A 422 -29.68 11.20 0.13
N GLN A 423 -29.93 10.77 -1.13
CA GLN A 423 -29.14 9.72 -1.77
C GLN A 423 -27.69 10.16 -2.03
N HIS A 424 -27.47 11.42 -2.43
CA HIS A 424 -26.12 11.97 -2.55
C HIS A 424 -25.38 11.90 -1.20
N VAL A 425 -26.07 12.25 -0.11
CA VAL A 425 -25.48 12.20 1.24
C VAL A 425 -25.17 10.76 1.65
N GLU A 426 -26.08 9.82 1.42
CA GLU A 426 -25.86 8.40 1.74
C GLU A 426 -24.67 7.82 0.96
N ASN A 427 -24.55 8.10 -0.34
CA ASN A 427 -23.46 7.65 -1.18
C ASN A 427 -22.10 8.20 -0.69
N LEU A 428 -22.04 9.49 -0.33
CA LEU A 428 -20.83 10.07 0.25
C LEU A 428 -20.47 9.48 1.61
N ILE A 429 -21.48 9.17 2.46
CA ILE A 429 -21.23 8.50 3.73
C ILE A 429 -20.68 7.09 3.50
N ALA A 430 -21.20 6.39 2.50
CA ALA A 430 -20.73 5.05 2.13
C ALA A 430 -19.24 5.03 1.80
N THR A 431 -18.72 6.04 1.07
CA THR A 431 -17.28 6.15 0.75
C THR A 431 -16.40 6.33 1.99
N GLY A 432 -16.98 6.49 3.17
CA GLY A 432 -16.28 6.41 4.44
C GLY A 432 -15.51 5.11 4.63
N PHE A 433 -15.90 4.01 3.97
CA PHE A 433 -15.14 2.76 3.90
C PHE A 433 -13.67 3.01 3.54
N LEU A 434 -13.42 3.83 2.53
CA LEU A 434 -12.07 4.19 2.07
C LEU A 434 -11.33 5.16 3.02
N ARG A 435 -11.77 5.31 4.27
CA ARG A 435 -11.18 6.22 5.28
C ARG A 435 -11.08 5.55 6.65
N MET A 436 -11.19 4.23 6.70
CA MET A 436 -11.18 3.51 7.97
C MET A 436 -9.79 3.19 8.48
N ALA A 437 -8.78 3.14 7.61
CA ALA A 437 -7.39 2.92 8.04
C ALA A 437 -6.91 3.97 9.06
N PRO A 438 -5.97 3.62 9.94
CA PRO A 438 -5.34 4.57 10.86
C PRO A 438 -4.69 5.72 10.10
N ASP A 439 -5.06 6.97 10.39
CA ASP A 439 -4.60 8.16 9.67
C ASP A 439 -4.08 9.26 10.60
N GLY A 440 -2.75 9.36 10.71
CA GLY A 440 -2.08 10.42 11.47
C GLY A 440 -1.86 11.72 10.69
N THR A 441 -2.23 11.79 9.41
CA THR A 441 -1.88 12.91 8.51
C THR A 441 -2.69 14.18 8.77
N GLY A 442 -3.60 14.20 9.74
CA GLY A 442 -4.25 15.40 10.24
C GLY A 442 -3.28 16.37 10.93
N SER A 443 -2.13 15.88 11.42
CA SER A 443 -1.06 16.70 12.00
C SER A 443 -0.05 17.13 10.96
N ASP A 444 0.31 18.42 10.93
CA ASP A 444 1.32 18.94 10.01
C ASP A 444 2.71 18.31 10.21
N VAL A 445 3.01 17.89 11.44
CA VAL A 445 4.28 17.24 11.78
C VAL A 445 4.41 15.85 11.15
N VAL A 446 3.29 15.12 11.05
CA VAL A 446 3.27 13.74 10.53
C VAL A 446 2.86 13.70 9.05
N ASN A 447 2.27 14.76 8.52
CA ASN A 447 1.76 14.81 7.15
C ASN A 447 2.87 14.87 6.09
N SER A 448 3.60 13.80 5.95
CA SER A 448 4.64 13.64 4.92
C SER A 448 4.25 12.58 3.89
N VAL A 449 4.86 12.58 2.71
CA VAL A 449 4.55 11.59 1.66
C VAL A 449 4.73 10.16 2.15
N PRO A 450 5.82 9.78 2.86
CA PRO A 450 5.94 8.43 3.40
C PRO A 450 4.76 8.04 4.32
N GLU A 451 4.32 8.92 5.20
CA GLU A 451 3.19 8.65 6.09
C GLU A 451 1.85 8.51 5.32
N ARG A 452 1.68 9.31 4.27
CA ARG A 452 0.51 9.18 3.38
C ARG A 452 0.51 7.85 2.63
N MET A 453 1.69 7.39 2.18
CA MET A 453 1.85 6.08 1.55
C MET A 453 1.53 4.93 2.52
N GLU A 454 1.81 5.09 3.82
CA GLU A 454 1.40 4.11 4.83
C GLU A 454 -0.14 4.07 4.98
N VAL A 455 -0.80 5.23 5.01
CA VAL A 455 -2.28 5.27 5.06
C VAL A 455 -2.89 4.58 3.84
N VAL A 456 -2.37 4.85 2.64
CA VAL A 456 -2.84 4.18 1.41
C VAL A 456 -2.60 2.67 1.48
N ALA A 457 -1.43 2.24 1.96
CA ALA A 457 -1.13 0.82 2.08
C ALA A 457 -2.05 0.11 3.07
N ASP A 458 -2.40 0.75 4.18
CA ASP A 458 -3.32 0.21 5.17
C ASP A 458 -4.76 0.15 4.60
N GLU A 459 -5.21 1.16 3.83
CA GLU A 459 -6.52 1.13 3.15
C GLU A 459 -6.60 0.02 2.08
N ILE A 460 -5.54 -0.17 1.30
CA ILE A 460 -5.48 -1.25 0.31
C ILE A 460 -5.49 -2.63 0.98
N ASP A 461 -4.85 -2.77 2.14
CA ASP A 461 -4.88 -4.01 2.92
C ASP A 461 -6.28 -4.30 3.46
N ILE A 462 -6.97 -3.29 4.00
CA ILE A 462 -8.37 -3.38 4.42
C ILE A 462 -9.27 -3.75 3.23
N PHE A 463 -9.15 -3.04 2.11
CA PHE A 463 -9.95 -3.32 0.92
C PHE A 463 -9.74 -4.76 0.44
N SER A 464 -8.50 -5.18 0.27
CA SER A 464 -8.19 -6.51 -0.27
C SER A 464 -8.64 -7.64 0.67
N SER A 465 -8.44 -7.49 1.96
CA SER A 465 -8.86 -8.50 2.94
C SER A 465 -10.38 -8.57 3.10
N THR A 466 -11.06 -7.42 3.10
CA THR A 466 -12.50 -7.33 3.32
C THR A 466 -13.31 -7.69 2.07
N VAL A 467 -12.90 -7.18 0.90
CA VAL A 467 -13.67 -7.32 -0.35
C VAL A 467 -13.20 -8.50 -1.19
N LEU A 468 -11.89 -8.70 -1.30
CA LEU A 468 -11.31 -9.76 -2.15
C LEU A 468 -10.99 -11.04 -1.36
N GLY A 469 -10.95 -10.98 -0.02
CA GLY A 469 -10.52 -12.10 0.81
C GLY A 469 -9.03 -12.45 0.62
N LEU A 470 -8.21 -11.48 0.20
CA LEU A 470 -6.78 -11.66 -0.09
C LEU A 470 -5.92 -10.81 0.83
N THR A 471 -4.82 -11.37 1.32
CA THR A 471 -3.81 -10.64 2.09
C THR A 471 -2.67 -10.21 1.18
N ILE A 472 -2.72 -9.00 0.66
CA ILE A 472 -1.78 -8.54 -0.38
C ILE A 472 -0.64 -7.65 0.14
N LYS A 473 -0.63 -7.32 1.43
CA LYS A 473 0.34 -6.37 2.04
C LYS A 473 1.79 -6.75 1.79
N CYS A 474 2.11 -8.06 1.75
CA CYS A 474 3.46 -8.54 1.45
C CYS A 474 3.91 -8.15 0.04
N ALA A 475 2.97 -8.07 -0.92
CA ALA A 475 3.25 -7.71 -2.30
C ALA A 475 3.65 -6.24 -2.49
N ARG A 476 3.56 -5.42 -1.45
CA ARG A 476 4.09 -4.04 -1.45
C ARG A 476 5.61 -3.99 -1.68
N CYS A 477 6.37 -4.90 -1.07
CA CYS A 477 7.83 -4.88 -1.12
C CYS A 477 8.44 -5.91 -2.08
N HIS A 478 7.76 -7.03 -2.27
CA HIS A 478 8.18 -8.14 -3.15
C HIS A 478 6.93 -8.94 -3.53
N SER A 479 6.99 -9.74 -4.59
CA SER A 479 5.88 -10.64 -4.94
C SER A 479 5.52 -11.54 -3.75
N HIS A 480 4.22 -11.81 -3.56
CA HIS A 480 3.72 -12.56 -2.40
C HIS A 480 4.38 -13.94 -2.31
N LYS A 481 4.71 -14.37 -1.09
CA LYS A 481 5.51 -15.59 -0.89
C LYS A 481 4.74 -16.88 -1.20
N TYR A 482 3.45 -16.90 -0.91
CA TYR A 482 2.62 -18.10 -0.96
C TYR A 482 1.52 -18.04 -2.02
N ASP A 483 0.96 -16.86 -2.23
CA ASP A 483 -0.12 -16.66 -3.18
C ASP A 483 0.45 -16.11 -4.52
N PRO A 484 -0.18 -16.42 -5.65
CA PRO A 484 0.27 -15.95 -6.97
C PRO A 484 -0.08 -14.47 -7.19
N ILE A 485 0.45 -13.61 -6.32
CA ILE A 485 0.22 -12.15 -6.33
C ILE A 485 1.55 -11.44 -6.61
N PRO A 486 1.80 -11.04 -7.87
CA PRO A 486 2.97 -10.25 -8.22
C PRO A 486 2.98 -8.88 -7.55
N GLN A 487 4.17 -8.35 -7.25
CA GLN A 487 4.32 -6.99 -6.74
C GLN A 487 3.66 -5.94 -7.64
N ARG A 488 3.77 -6.09 -8.96
CA ARG A 488 3.14 -5.17 -9.93
C ARG A 488 1.62 -5.10 -9.78
N ASP A 489 0.95 -6.19 -9.42
CA ASP A 489 -0.50 -6.21 -9.25
C ASP A 489 -0.95 -5.47 -7.99
N TYR A 490 -0.11 -5.50 -6.93
CA TYR A 490 -0.30 -4.61 -5.78
C TYR A 490 -0.32 -3.14 -6.21
N TYR A 491 0.68 -2.69 -6.98
CA TYR A 491 0.75 -1.29 -7.43
C TYR A 491 -0.31 -0.92 -8.47
N ARG A 492 -0.79 -1.87 -9.26
CA ARG A 492 -1.95 -1.68 -10.15
C ARG A 492 -3.23 -1.42 -9.33
N LEU A 493 -3.43 -2.19 -8.25
CA LEU A 493 -4.54 -1.97 -7.34
C LEU A 493 -4.42 -0.59 -6.65
N VAL A 494 -3.23 -0.22 -6.16
CA VAL A 494 -2.97 1.12 -5.60
C VAL A 494 -3.30 2.21 -6.63
N ALA A 495 -2.90 2.05 -7.89
CA ALA A 495 -3.16 3.01 -8.95
C ALA A 495 -4.67 3.19 -9.23
N THR A 496 -5.48 2.15 -9.08
CA THR A 496 -6.94 2.22 -9.21
C THR A 496 -7.54 3.22 -8.21
N PHE A 497 -6.97 3.32 -7.02
CA PHE A 497 -7.42 4.24 -5.97
C PHE A 497 -6.73 5.60 -5.98
N GLN A 498 -5.88 5.90 -6.97
CA GLN A 498 -5.14 7.17 -7.03
C GLN A 498 -6.06 8.40 -7.09
N GLY A 499 -7.25 8.27 -7.68
CA GLY A 499 -8.25 9.33 -7.68
C GLY A 499 -8.73 9.72 -6.29
N ALA A 500 -8.84 8.73 -5.39
CA ALA A 500 -9.24 8.92 -3.99
C ALA A 500 -8.05 9.26 -3.08
N PHE A 501 -6.84 8.79 -3.40
CA PHE A 501 -5.64 8.84 -2.56
C PHE A 501 -4.41 9.35 -3.32
N ASP A 502 -4.41 10.58 -3.78
CA ASP A 502 -3.19 11.18 -4.33
C ASP A 502 -2.24 11.59 -3.20
N VAL A 503 -1.19 10.81 -2.96
CA VAL A 503 -0.20 11.04 -1.89
C VAL A 503 0.58 12.34 -2.08
N HIS A 504 0.60 12.88 -3.28
CA HIS A 504 1.30 14.12 -3.63
C HIS A 504 0.38 15.34 -3.59
N ASP A 505 -0.94 15.13 -3.69
CA ASP A 505 -1.97 16.18 -3.58
C ASP A 505 -3.00 15.81 -2.48
N TRP A 506 -2.47 15.60 -1.28
CA TRP A 506 -3.21 15.04 -0.15
C TRP A 506 -4.10 16.06 0.54
N LEU A 507 -5.36 15.71 0.72
CA LEU A 507 -6.29 16.48 1.53
C LEU A 507 -6.25 15.99 2.98
N LYS A 508 -6.20 16.91 3.93
CA LYS A 508 -6.23 16.55 5.35
C LYS A 508 -7.56 15.91 5.74
N PRO A 509 -7.56 14.93 6.67
CA PRO A 509 -8.78 14.25 7.09
C PRO A 509 -9.79 15.17 7.77
N THR A 510 -9.33 16.16 8.54
CA THR A 510 -10.21 17.08 9.27
C THR A 510 -9.70 18.53 9.22
N ALA A 511 -10.64 19.50 9.16
CA ALA A 511 -10.34 20.87 9.50
C ALA A 511 -10.32 21.00 11.04
N VAL A 512 -9.24 21.51 11.59
CA VAL A 512 -9.23 21.91 13.00
C VAL A 512 -10.04 23.22 13.12
N PRO A 513 -11.13 23.26 13.88
CA PRO A 513 -11.89 24.48 14.08
C PRO A 513 -10.96 25.61 14.58
N GLY A 514 -10.97 26.77 13.91
CA GLY A 514 -10.15 27.92 14.27
C GLY A 514 -8.75 27.99 13.66
N GLN A 515 -8.27 26.96 12.94
CA GLN A 515 -6.98 26.99 12.23
C GLN A 515 -7.09 27.15 10.71
N SER A 516 -8.27 27.23 10.15
CA SER A 516 -8.45 27.44 8.72
C SER A 516 -8.24 28.89 8.33
N ASN A 517 -7.02 29.28 8.06
CA ASN A 517 -6.72 30.52 7.33
C ASN A 517 -7.08 30.38 5.84
N GLY A 518 -8.26 29.87 5.53
CA GLY A 518 -8.89 29.93 4.19
C GLY A 518 -8.26 29.09 3.06
N VAL A 519 -7.19 28.30 3.30
CA VAL A 519 -6.38 27.72 2.22
C VAL A 519 -6.32 26.19 2.23
N MET A 520 -6.68 25.49 3.30
CA MET A 520 -6.62 24.04 3.31
C MET A 520 -7.98 23.41 3.01
N ARG A 521 -8.08 22.80 1.83
CA ARG A 521 -9.19 21.90 1.50
C ARG A 521 -9.07 20.64 2.36
N THR A 522 -10.15 20.30 3.04
CA THR A 522 -10.26 19.03 3.79
C THR A 522 -10.97 17.99 2.94
N ARG A 523 -10.85 16.72 3.33
CA ARG A 523 -11.60 15.59 2.73
C ARG A 523 -13.09 15.63 3.04
N SER A 524 -13.64 16.74 3.44
CA SER A 524 -15.06 16.89 3.75
C SER A 524 -15.73 17.77 2.70
N LEU A 525 -16.80 17.25 2.11
CA LEU A 525 -17.69 18.03 1.28
C LEU A 525 -18.82 18.54 2.17
N ALA A 526 -19.06 19.85 2.16
CA ALA A 526 -20.20 20.43 2.84
C ALA A 526 -21.48 20.08 2.06
N VAL A 527 -22.13 18.99 2.44
CA VAL A 527 -23.44 18.61 1.91
C VAL A 527 -24.50 18.79 2.96
N ALA A 528 -25.43 19.68 2.71
CA ALA A 528 -26.61 19.82 3.52
C ALA A 528 -27.82 20.00 2.61
N THR A 529 -28.87 19.21 2.84
CA THR A 529 -30.15 19.45 2.16
C THR A 529 -30.66 20.84 2.52
N PRO A 530 -31.42 21.54 1.66
CA PRO A 530 -32.03 22.83 1.98
C PRO A 530 -32.84 22.81 3.27
N GLN A 531 -33.51 21.70 3.55
CA GLN A 531 -34.23 21.48 4.80
C GLN A 531 -33.29 21.53 6.01
N ARG A 532 -32.17 20.82 5.94
CA ARG A 532 -31.17 20.77 7.02
C ARG A 532 -30.52 22.13 7.26
N VAL A 533 -30.24 22.88 6.20
CA VAL A 533 -29.74 24.27 6.31
C VAL A 533 -30.74 25.14 7.09
N SER A 534 -32.04 25.04 6.77
CA SER A 534 -33.11 25.79 7.47
C SER A 534 -33.23 25.37 8.95
N GLU A 535 -33.18 24.06 9.24
CA GLU A 535 -33.23 23.55 10.63
C GLU A 535 -32.05 24.07 11.47
N VAL A 536 -30.83 24.04 10.91
CA VAL A 536 -29.62 24.52 11.59
C VAL A 536 -29.71 26.04 11.81
N ALA A 537 -30.17 26.79 10.82
CA ALA A 537 -30.35 28.23 10.94
C ALA A 537 -31.36 28.59 12.05
N ALA A 538 -32.48 27.89 12.11
CA ALA A 538 -33.49 28.08 13.16
C ALA A 538 -32.94 27.72 14.55
N HIS A 539 -32.22 26.62 14.67
CA HIS A 539 -31.57 26.21 15.91
C HIS A 539 -30.55 27.24 16.41
N ASN A 540 -29.66 27.69 15.51
CA ASN A 540 -28.65 28.70 15.84
C ASN A 540 -29.29 30.05 16.26
N ALA A 541 -30.39 30.46 15.61
CA ALA A 541 -31.13 31.65 15.98
C ALA A 541 -31.73 31.52 17.40
N ALA A 542 -32.25 30.36 17.76
CA ALA A 542 -32.77 30.11 19.10
C ALA A 542 -31.65 30.15 20.17
N ILE A 543 -30.49 29.58 19.89
CA ILE A 543 -29.32 29.66 20.78
C ILE A 543 -28.88 31.13 20.93
N GLN A 544 -28.81 31.91 19.83
CA GLN A 544 -28.39 33.29 19.88
C GLN A 544 -29.36 34.14 20.76
N GLN A 545 -30.67 33.90 20.67
CA GLN A 545 -31.63 34.54 21.54
C GLN A 545 -31.37 34.24 23.03
N GLN A 546 -31.01 33.01 23.36
CA GLN A 546 -30.67 32.65 24.75
C GLN A 546 -29.37 33.33 25.21
N ILE A 547 -28.37 33.40 24.37
CA ILE A 547 -27.11 34.12 24.65
C ILE A 547 -27.40 35.61 24.89
N ASP A 548 -28.24 36.23 24.07
CA ASP A 548 -28.62 37.66 24.20
C ASP A 548 -29.40 37.94 25.49
N LEU A 549 -30.19 36.96 25.96
CA LEU A 549 -30.89 37.07 27.25
C LEU A 549 -29.93 36.95 28.45
N VAL A 550 -28.91 36.13 28.35
CA VAL A 550 -27.90 35.98 29.44
C VAL A 550 -26.96 37.17 29.49
N ASN A 551 -26.71 37.84 28.37
CA ASN A 551 -25.80 38.99 28.28
C ASN A 551 -26.51 40.34 28.64
N LYS A 552 -27.83 40.34 28.82
CA LYS A 552 -28.62 41.47 29.35
C LYS A 552 -28.73 41.39 30.87
#